data_217d2e3bbb318727658df8323f9eb88f
#
_entry.id   217d2e3bbb318727658df8323f9eb88f
#
_cell.length_a   1.000
_cell.length_b   1.000
_cell.length_c   1.000
_cell.angle_alpha   90.00
_cell.angle_beta   90.00
_cell.angle_gamma   90.00
#
_symmetry.space_group_name_H-M   'P 1'
#
loop_
_entity.id
_entity.type
_entity.pdbx_description
1 polymer ?
#
loop_
_entity_poly.entity_id
_entity_poly.type
_entity_poly.pdbx_seq_one_letter_code
_entity_poly.pdbx_strand_id
1 'polypeptide(L)'
;MRAMVFCAGAGSRLRPLTRLLPKPLVAVGRLPMAVRVLLALRRAGIREAVLNLAHGADAVPAALGTGEALGMRLFYSREGSTAEEALETRGGLVRAMDLLTDNGRYEHFIAVAGDIVSDYDFFRLTERARCWEADPACAPAAHLVLVPNPAYHPQGDMALAPEDAVSREGAGERLTFASIGLYRADAFAGLPDGRSPLFPWLWEKRLTGEKFVGPWANVGDPAELTAARSRWTGDAGDAARLGVGPDEWTNLLRTYGARG
;
A
#
# COMPACT_ATOMS: atom_id res chain seq x y z
N MET A 1 2.42 9.93 12.05
CA MET A 1 1.90 8.66 11.49
C MET A 1 2.86 8.13 10.44
N ARG A 2 3.11 6.83 10.43
CA ARG A 2 3.88 6.09 9.42
C ARG A 2 2.95 5.33 8.47
N ALA A 3 3.51 4.86 7.36
CA ALA A 3 2.80 3.96 6.45
C ALA A 3 3.52 2.63 6.30
N MET A 4 2.76 1.53 6.14
CA MET A 4 3.23 0.22 5.69
C MET A 4 3.10 0.13 4.18
N VAL A 5 4.17 -0.26 3.49
CA VAL A 5 4.14 -0.62 2.07
C VAL A 5 4.49 -2.10 1.94
N PHE A 6 3.53 -2.91 1.52
CA PHE A 6 3.73 -4.36 1.41
C PHE A 6 4.59 -4.72 0.20
N CYS A 7 5.77 -5.25 0.47
CA CYS A 7 6.78 -5.63 -0.52
C CYS A 7 7.19 -7.11 -0.49
N ALA A 8 6.65 -7.90 0.44
CA ALA A 8 7.07 -9.29 0.68
C ALA A 8 6.54 -10.32 -0.35
N GLY A 9 5.64 -9.94 -1.26
CA GLY A 9 4.99 -10.85 -2.19
C GLY A 9 5.92 -11.44 -3.25
N ALA A 10 5.76 -12.73 -3.57
CA ALA A 10 6.58 -13.47 -4.55
C ALA A 10 6.43 -12.99 -6.01
N GLY A 11 5.33 -12.32 -6.35
CA GLY A 11 5.07 -11.85 -7.72
C GLY A 11 5.02 -12.95 -8.79
N SER A 12 4.62 -14.16 -8.43
CA SER A 12 4.75 -15.38 -9.27
C SER A 12 4.07 -15.27 -10.64
N ARG A 13 2.95 -14.55 -10.73
CA ARG A 13 2.21 -14.34 -11.99
C ARG A 13 2.92 -13.41 -12.98
N LEU A 14 3.87 -12.60 -12.53
CA LEU A 14 4.71 -11.73 -13.37
C LEU A 14 6.04 -12.38 -13.79
N ARG A 15 6.25 -13.69 -13.54
CA ARG A 15 7.44 -14.40 -14.06
C ARG A 15 7.44 -14.42 -15.58
N PRO A 16 8.62 -14.28 -16.25
CA PRO A 16 9.97 -14.37 -15.68
C PRO A 16 10.49 -13.06 -15.06
N LEU A 17 9.85 -11.92 -15.24
CA LEU A 17 10.32 -10.62 -14.78
C LEU A 17 10.65 -10.60 -13.28
N THR A 18 9.80 -11.18 -12.45
CA THR A 18 9.95 -11.21 -10.99
C THR A 18 10.92 -12.30 -10.48
N ARG A 19 11.59 -13.04 -11.36
CA ARG A 19 12.75 -13.85 -10.98
C ARG A 19 14.00 -13.01 -10.77
N LEU A 20 14.09 -11.90 -11.49
CA LEU A 20 15.26 -11.00 -11.50
C LEU A 20 15.05 -9.77 -10.61
N LEU A 21 13.80 -9.36 -10.43
CA LEU A 21 13.44 -8.12 -9.76
C LEU A 21 12.21 -8.33 -8.87
N PRO A 22 12.26 -8.02 -7.56
CA PRO A 22 11.07 -8.04 -6.71
C PRO A 22 9.93 -7.24 -7.32
N LYS A 23 8.69 -7.74 -7.21
CA LYS A 23 7.51 -7.14 -7.81
C LYS A 23 7.36 -5.63 -7.55
N PRO A 24 7.57 -5.11 -6.31
CA PRO A 24 7.46 -3.68 -6.03
C PRO A 24 8.47 -2.80 -6.78
N LEU A 25 9.57 -3.40 -7.28
CA LEU A 25 10.57 -2.70 -8.07
C LEU A 25 10.30 -2.74 -9.58
N VAL A 26 9.28 -3.45 -10.03
CA VAL A 26 8.84 -3.44 -11.43
C VAL A 26 8.34 -2.03 -11.77
N ALA A 27 8.83 -1.48 -12.89
CA ALA A 27 8.46 -0.15 -13.31
C ALA A 27 7.08 -0.10 -14.00
N VAL A 28 6.28 0.90 -13.61
CA VAL A 28 5.11 1.38 -14.35
C VAL A 28 5.38 2.82 -14.76
N GLY A 29 5.29 3.08 -16.05
CA GLY A 29 5.90 4.27 -16.64
C GLY A 29 7.41 4.21 -16.46
N ARG A 30 8.00 5.22 -15.84
CA ARG A 30 9.46 5.34 -15.66
C ARG A 30 9.94 5.04 -14.24
N LEU A 31 9.05 4.79 -13.29
CA LEU A 31 9.40 4.57 -11.88
C LEU A 31 8.90 3.21 -11.38
N PRO A 32 9.64 2.55 -10.46
CA PRO A 32 9.17 1.38 -9.73
C PRO A 32 7.83 1.65 -9.03
N MET A 33 6.96 0.63 -8.96
CA MET A 33 5.65 0.77 -8.30
C MET A 33 5.78 1.22 -6.84
N ALA A 34 6.71 0.65 -6.08
CA ALA A 34 6.94 1.07 -4.69
C ALA A 34 7.37 2.55 -4.58
N VAL A 35 8.19 3.05 -5.50
CA VAL A 35 8.58 4.46 -5.55
C VAL A 35 7.36 5.36 -5.78
N ARG A 36 6.45 4.97 -6.67
CA ARG A 36 5.20 5.69 -6.93
C ARG A 36 4.33 5.76 -5.69
N VAL A 37 4.14 4.64 -4.99
CA VAL A 37 3.40 4.58 -3.72
C VAL A 37 4.04 5.51 -2.67
N LEU A 38 5.36 5.45 -2.50
CA LEU A 38 6.09 6.28 -1.54
C LEU A 38 5.95 7.78 -1.84
N LEU A 39 6.02 8.17 -3.11
CA LEU A 39 5.82 9.57 -3.53
C LEU A 39 4.37 10.04 -3.27
N ALA A 40 3.37 9.19 -3.53
CA ALA A 40 1.98 9.51 -3.24
C ALA A 40 1.73 9.67 -1.72
N LEU A 41 2.31 8.81 -0.89
CA LEU A 41 2.30 8.93 0.58
C LEU A 41 3.00 10.21 1.04
N ARG A 42 4.16 10.52 0.47
CA ARG A 42 4.91 11.75 0.76
C ARG A 42 4.08 13.00 0.43
N ARG A 43 3.39 13.02 -0.70
CA ARG A 43 2.47 14.10 -1.10
C ARG A 43 1.40 14.35 -0.03
N ALA A 44 0.91 13.30 0.62
CA ALA A 44 -0.04 13.37 1.72
C ALA A 44 0.57 13.76 3.08
N GLY A 45 1.87 14.11 3.12
CA GLY A 45 2.56 14.50 4.34
C GLY A 45 3.19 13.37 5.14
N ILE A 46 3.09 12.10 4.69
CA ILE A 46 3.77 10.96 5.31
C ILE A 46 5.26 11.02 4.95
N ARG A 47 6.11 11.10 5.96
CA ARG A 47 7.58 11.22 5.80
C ARG A 47 8.34 9.96 6.16
N GLU A 48 7.67 8.98 6.74
CA GLU A 48 8.27 7.73 7.20
C GLU A 48 7.42 6.55 6.73
N ALA A 49 8.07 5.51 6.21
CA ALA A 49 7.40 4.29 5.78
C ALA A 49 8.17 3.04 6.21
N VAL A 50 7.43 1.98 6.50
CA VAL A 50 7.95 0.64 6.78
C VAL A 50 7.65 -0.25 5.58
N LEU A 51 8.66 -0.95 5.06
CA LEU A 51 8.51 -1.90 3.97
C LEU A 51 8.77 -3.31 4.52
N ASN A 52 7.81 -4.23 4.38
CA ASN A 52 8.04 -5.62 4.73
C ASN A 52 8.77 -6.36 3.60
N LEU A 53 9.62 -7.30 3.98
CA LEU A 53 10.52 -7.99 3.07
C LEU A 53 10.50 -9.50 3.34
N ALA A 54 10.36 -10.29 2.28
CA ALA A 54 10.56 -11.74 2.31
C ALA A 54 11.32 -12.19 1.05
N HIS A 55 10.62 -12.48 -0.03
CA HIS A 55 11.27 -12.88 -1.30
C HIS A 55 12.12 -11.72 -1.87
N GLY A 56 13.39 -12.00 -2.13
CA GLY A 56 14.33 -10.97 -2.62
C GLY A 56 14.58 -9.84 -1.61
N ALA A 57 14.61 -10.17 -0.32
CA ALA A 57 14.61 -9.24 0.80
C ALA A 57 15.73 -8.17 0.76
N ASP A 58 16.85 -8.44 0.09
CA ASP A 58 17.96 -7.49 0.00
C ASP A 58 17.84 -6.52 -1.19
N ALA A 59 17.07 -6.88 -2.22
CA ALA A 59 16.96 -6.08 -3.42
C ALA A 59 16.19 -4.77 -3.21
N VAL A 60 15.14 -4.78 -2.37
CA VAL A 60 14.35 -3.58 -2.09
C VAL A 60 15.17 -2.55 -1.29
N PRO A 61 15.85 -2.90 -0.18
CA PRO A 61 16.77 -1.98 0.49
C PRO A 61 17.94 -1.51 -0.38
N ALA A 62 18.51 -2.39 -1.20
CA ALA A 62 19.56 -2.03 -2.14
C ALA A 62 19.11 -1.00 -3.18
N ALA A 63 17.86 -1.07 -3.63
CA ALA A 63 17.29 -0.14 -4.61
C ALA A 63 16.83 1.18 -3.98
N LEU A 64 16.22 1.17 -2.80
CA LEU A 64 15.56 2.33 -2.20
C LEU A 64 16.41 3.02 -1.12
N GLY A 65 17.44 2.35 -0.60
CA GLY A 65 18.30 2.87 0.46
C GLY A 65 17.54 3.28 1.72
N THR A 66 17.91 4.38 2.31
CA THR A 66 17.25 4.98 3.48
C THR A 66 16.01 5.82 3.11
N GLY A 67 15.74 6.00 1.82
CA GLY A 67 14.64 6.84 1.32
C GLY A 67 15.02 8.32 1.16
N GLU A 68 16.26 8.69 1.36
CA GLU A 68 16.73 10.09 1.29
C GLU A 68 16.42 10.73 -0.07
N ALA A 69 16.70 10.02 -1.17
CA ALA A 69 16.38 10.49 -2.51
C ALA A 69 14.87 10.67 -2.77
N LEU A 70 14.02 10.10 -1.93
CA LEU A 70 12.56 10.28 -1.95
C LEU A 70 12.10 11.40 -1.00
N GLY A 71 13.01 12.03 -0.24
CA GLY A 71 12.64 12.94 0.84
C GLY A 71 11.84 12.25 1.96
N MET A 72 12.09 10.97 2.19
CA MET A 72 11.46 10.13 3.20
C MET A 72 12.49 9.40 4.04
N ARG A 73 12.07 8.78 5.13
CA ARG A 73 12.85 7.81 5.90
C ARG A 73 12.19 6.44 5.80
N LEU A 74 12.93 5.45 5.34
CA LEU A 74 12.46 4.09 5.14
C LEU A 74 13.01 3.17 6.22
N PHE A 75 12.11 2.33 6.75
CA PHE A 75 12.40 1.24 7.67
C PHE A 75 12.07 -0.08 6.99
N TYR A 76 12.76 -1.13 7.37
CA TYR A 76 12.58 -2.45 6.76
C TYR A 76 12.25 -3.50 7.81
N SER A 77 11.11 -4.17 7.65
CA SER A 77 10.66 -5.28 8.48
C SER A 77 10.89 -6.59 7.75
N ARG A 78 11.86 -7.40 8.18
CA ARG A 78 12.13 -8.70 7.57
C ARG A 78 11.18 -9.75 8.12
N GLU A 79 10.47 -10.43 7.22
CA GLU A 79 9.61 -11.58 7.53
C GLU A 79 10.33 -12.90 7.29
N GLY A 80 11.30 -12.89 6.36
CA GLY A 80 12.09 -14.04 5.94
C GLY A 80 12.96 -13.71 4.75
N SER A 81 13.42 -14.75 4.05
CA SER A 81 14.25 -14.66 2.84
C SER A 81 13.60 -15.33 1.62
N THR A 82 12.52 -16.07 1.84
CA THR A 82 11.78 -16.79 0.81
C THR A 82 10.31 -16.37 0.79
N ALA A 83 9.59 -16.74 -0.27
CA ALA A 83 8.17 -16.45 -0.40
C ALA A 83 7.31 -17.25 0.60
N GLU A 84 7.77 -18.43 1.01
CA GLU A 84 7.11 -19.31 1.95
C GLU A 84 7.17 -18.77 3.38
N GLU A 85 8.20 -17.98 3.69
CA GLU A 85 8.39 -17.33 4.98
C GLU A 85 7.58 -16.03 5.11
N ALA A 86 6.97 -15.53 4.02
CA ALA A 86 6.12 -14.36 4.06
C ALA A 86 4.93 -14.57 5.01
N LEU A 87 4.70 -13.59 5.88
CA LEU A 87 3.76 -13.68 6.99
C LEU A 87 2.31 -13.37 6.61
N GLU A 88 2.05 -13.07 5.35
CA GLU A 88 0.79 -12.53 4.86
C GLU A 88 0.47 -11.15 5.50
N THR A 89 -0.69 -10.59 5.18
CA THR A 89 -0.95 -9.17 5.47
C THR A 89 -1.00 -8.89 6.98
N ARG A 90 -1.78 -9.66 7.75
CA ARG A 90 -1.89 -9.43 9.20
C ARG A 90 -0.59 -9.74 9.93
N GLY A 91 0.03 -10.88 9.61
CA GLY A 91 1.30 -11.26 10.21
C GLY A 91 2.40 -10.24 9.96
N GLY A 92 2.49 -9.72 8.73
CA GLY A 92 3.42 -8.64 8.39
C GLY A 92 3.17 -7.35 9.17
N LEU A 93 1.90 -6.98 9.39
CA LEU A 93 1.54 -5.81 10.23
C LEU A 93 1.93 -6.03 11.69
N VAL A 94 1.61 -7.20 12.26
CA VAL A 94 1.97 -7.52 13.66
C VAL A 94 3.48 -7.48 13.85
N ARG A 95 4.26 -8.12 12.94
CA ARG A 95 5.72 -8.12 12.97
C ARG A 95 6.32 -6.70 12.88
N ALA A 96 5.70 -5.82 12.11
CA ALA A 96 6.17 -4.45 11.90
C ALA A 96 5.61 -3.44 12.92
N MET A 97 4.80 -3.85 13.89
CA MET A 97 4.00 -2.93 14.71
C MET A 97 4.83 -1.89 15.46
N ASP A 98 5.93 -2.30 16.10
CA ASP A 98 6.81 -1.38 16.80
C ASP A 98 7.43 -0.32 15.86
N LEU A 99 7.78 -0.72 14.64
CA LEU A 99 8.25 0.21 13.62
C LEU A 99 7.12 1.13 13.13
N LEU A 100 5.91 0.61 12.94
CA LEU A 100 4.77 1.39 12.45
C LEU A 100 4.31 2.42 13.46
N THR A 101 4.28 2.03 14.73
CA THR A 101 3.83 2.91 15.82
C THR A 101 4.94 3.80 16.39
N ASP A 102 6.19 3.63 15.97
CA ASP A 102 7.36 4.27 16.59
C ASP A 102 7.39 3.98 18.10
N ASN A 103 7.30 2.69 18.45
CA ASN A 103 7.21 2.19 19.82
C ASN A 103 6.03 2.79 20.62
N GLY A 104 4.87 2.90 20.01
CA GLY A 104 3.64 3.39 20.65
C GLY A 104 3.41 4.89 20.54
N ARG A 105 4.27 5.62 19.83
CA ARG A 105 4.08 7.06 19.58
C ARG A 105 2.90 7.35 18.65
N TYR A 106 2.64 6.47 17.68
CA TYR A 106 1.55 6.63 16.72
C TYR A 106 0.45 5.62 16.97
N GLU A 107 -0.78 6.10 17.09
CA GLU A 107 -1.97 5.26 17.31
C GLU A 107 -2.56 4.70 16.01
N HIS A 108 -2.21 5.31 14.87
CA HIS A 108 -2.75 4.98 13.55
C HIS A 108 -1.63 4.84 12.52
N PHE A 109 -1.87 4.01 11.52
CA PHE A 109 -0.98 3.85 10.37
C PHE A 109 -1.77 3.60 9.08
N ILE A 110 -1.22 4.04 7.95
CA ILE A 110 -1.72 3.67 6.63
C ILE A 110 -1.04 2.37 6.21
N ALA A 111 -1.78 1.46 5.56
CA ALA A 111 -1.18 0.31 4.89
C ALA A 111 -1.62 0.26 3.43
N VAL A 112 -0.67 -0.01 2.53
CA VAL A 112 -0.88 -0.08 1.10
C VAL A 112 -0.01 -1.17 0.47
N ALA A 113 -0.54 -1.89 -0.52
CA ALA A 113 0.25 -2.86 -1.25
C ALA A 113 1.22 -2.17 -2.22
N GLY A 114 2.48 -2.63 -2.25
CA GLY A 114 3.55 -2.05 -3.06
C GLY A 114 3.45 -2.32 -4.57
N ASP A 115 2.42 -3.03 -4.99
CA ASP A 115 2.07 -3.35 -6.38
C ASP A 115 0.80 -2.62 -6.86
N ILE A 116 0.27 -1.72 -6.05
CA ILE A 116 -0.82 -0.82 -6.43
C ILE A 116 -0.25 0.41 -7.14
N VAL A 117 -0.84 0.76 -8.27
CA VAL A 117 -0.64 2.04 -8.94
C VAL A 117 -1.96 2.79 -8.96
N SER A 118 -2.00 3.98 -8.37
CA SER A 118 -3.25 4.70 -8.18
C SER A 118 -3.03 6.21 -8.13
N ASP A 119 -4.07 6.95 -8.55
CA ASP A 119 -4.15 8.40 -8.35
C ASP A 119 -4.92 8.74 -7.05
N TYR A 120 -5.08 7.76 -6.12
CA TYR A 120 -5.73 7.98 -4.84
C TYR A 120 -4.99 9.04 -4.01
N ASP A 121 -5.74 9.99 -3.47
CA ASP A 121 -5.20 11.03 -2.61
C ASP A 121 -5.14 10.55 -1.14
N PHE A 122 -3.97 10.09 -0.73
CA PHE A 122 -3.74 9.63 0.65
C PHE A 122 -3.96 10.71 1.72
N PHE A 123 -4.04 11.99 1.34
CA PHE A 123 -4.39 13.06 2.26
C PHE A 123 -5.76 12.82 2.93
N ARG A 124 -6.71 12.19 2.23
CA ARG A 124 -8.02 11.79 2.77
C ARG A 124 -7.88 10.89 4.01
N LEU A 125 -6.95 9.92 3.97
CA LEU A 125 -6.69 9.05 5.12
C LEU A 125 -5.97 9.78 6.27
N THR A 126 -5.10 10.75 5.96
CA THR A 126 -4.47 11.56 7.01
C THR A 126 -5.48 12.47 7.72
N GLU A 127 -6.43 13.06 7.00
CA GLU A 127 -7.54 13.81 7.60
C GLU A 127 -8.45 12.90 8.43
N ARG A 128 -8.75 11.70 7.95
CA ARG A 128 -9.54 10.73 8.71
C ARG A 128 -8.85 10.32 10.02
N ALA A 129 -7.54 10.12 9.99
CA ALA A 129 -6.77 9.84 11.21
C ALA A 129 -6.89 10.98 12.23
N ARG A 130 -6.84 12.24 11.80
CA ARG A 130 -7.06 13.41 12.69
C ARG A 130 -8.47 13.41 13.29
N CYS A 131 -9.48 13.01 12.52
CA CYS A 131 -10.84 12.85 13.08
C CYS A 131 -10.88 11.77 14.15
N TRP A 132 -10.16 10.66 13.98
CA TRP A 132 -10.07 9.60 14.98
C TRP A 132 -9.31 10.01 16.23
N GLU A 133 -8.26 10.82 16.08
CA GLU A 133 -7.54 11.43 17.21
C GLU A 133 -8.43 12.38 18.01
N ALA A 134 -9.34 13.10 17.34
CA ALA A 134 -10.29 14.00 18.00
C ALA A 134 -11.44 13.25 18.72
N ASP A 135 -11.86 12.08 18.21
CA ASP A 135 -12.90 11.24 18.80
C ASP A 135 -12.54 9.74 18.70
N PRO A 136 -11.64 9.28 19.57
CA PRO A 136 -11.17 7.88 19.54
C PRO A 136 -12.28 6.85 19.82
N ALA A 137 -13.33 7.22 20.55
CA ALA A 137 -14.44 6.33 20.91
C ALA A 137 -15.26 5.96 19.66
N CYS A 138 -15.38 6.86 18.70
CA CYS A 138 -16.09 6.64 17.45
C CYS A 138 -15.21 6.04 16.34
N ALA A 139 -13.89 5.94 16.55
CA ALA A 139 -12.98 5.41 15.54
C ALA A 139 -13.19 3.89 15.28
N PRO A 140 -13.37 3.44 14.03
CA PRO A 140 -13.41 2.01 13.68
C PRO A 140 -12.01 1.39 13.78
N ALA A 141 -11.92 0.06 13.72
CA ALA A 141 -10.63 -0.63 13.68
C ALA A 141 -9.84 -0.35 12.39
N ALA A 142 -10.55 -0.15 11.29
CA ALA A 142 -9.98 0.24 10.01
C ALA A 142 -10.96 1.04 9.15
N HIS A 143 -10.40 1.89 8.27
CA HIS A 143 -11.10 2.52 7.16
C HIS A 143 -10.46 2.08 5.85
N LEU A 144 -11.26 1.47 4.96
CA LEU A 144 -10.79 0.80 3.76
C LEU A 144 -11.13 1.61 2.51
N VAL A 145 -10.21 1.71 1.59
CA VAL A 145 -10.48 2.28 0.26
C VAL A 145 -10.97 1.17 -0.65
N LEU A 146 -12.13 1.39 -1.27
CA LEU A 146 -12.79 0.44 -2.15
C LEU A 146 -12.88 1.01 -3.56
N VAL A 147 -12.79 0.15 -4.57
CA VAL A 147 -12.88 0.52 -5.98
C VAL A 147 -13.98 -0.27 -6.68
N PRO A 148 -14.52 0.26 -7.79
CA PRO A 148 -15.39 -0.52 -8.67
C PRO A 148 -14.71 -1.83 -9.07
N ASN A 149 -15.50 -2.90 -9.17
CA ASN A 149 -14.98 -4.23 -9.42
C ASN A 149 -14.28 -4.30 -10.79
N PRO A 150 -12.98 -4.65 -10.83
CA PRO A 150 -12.30 -4.85 -12.10
C PRO A 150 -12.83 -6.10 -12.81
N ALA A 151 -12.64 -6.17 -14.13
CA ALA A 151 -13.15 -7.28 -14.95
C ALA A 151 -12.71 -8.68 -14.48
N TYR A 152 -11.51 -8.78 -13.90
CA TYR A 152 -11.00 -10.03 -13.34
C TYR A 152 -11.57 -10.39 -11.96
N HIS A 153 -12.29 -9.47 -11.31
CA HIS A 153 -12.91 -9.67 -9.99
C HIS A 153 -14.35 -9.08 -9.93
N PRO A 154 -15.27 -9.57 -10.76
CA PRO A 154 -16.58 -8.92 -10.97
C PRO A 154 -17.49 -8.96 -9.73
N GLN A 155 -17.27 -9.87 -8.79
CA GLN A 155 -18.09 -10.02 -7.59
C GLN A 155 -17.65 -9.12 -6.43
N GLY A 156 -16.45 -8.57 -6.49
CA GLY A 156 -15.85 -7.76 -5.42
C GLY A 156 -15.64 -8.52 -4.11
N ASP A 157 -15.03 -7.85 -3.15
CA ASP A 157 -14.66 -8.43 -1.86
C ASP A 157 -15.69 -8.15 -0.76
N MET A 158 -16.32 -6.98 -0.79
CA MET A 158 -17.08 -6.46 0.34
C MET A 158 -18.21 -5.53 -0.09
N ALA A 159 -19.16 -5.31 0.81
CA ALA A 159 -20.25 -4.37 0.64
C ALA A 159 -19.95 -3.06 1.37
N LEU A 160 -20.21 -1.93 0.71
CA LEU A 160 -20.17 -0.59 1.28
C LEU A 160 -21.60 -0.08 1.42
N ALA A 161 -22.05 0.14 2.65
CA ALA A 161 -23.34 0.73 2.96
C ALA A 161 -23.33 2.27 2.81
N PRO A 162 -24.50 2.94 2.66
CA PRO A 162 -24.58 4.39 2.53
C PRO A 162 -23.92 5.19 3.66
N GLU A 163 -23.90 4.64 4.87
CA GLU A 163 -23.29 5.23 6.07
C GLU A 163 -21.79 4.88 6.24
N ASP A 164 -21.11 4.56 5.14
CA ASP A 164 -19.69 4.17 5.09
C ASP A 164 -19.36 2.84 5.80
N ALA A 165 -20.32 2.10 6.33
CA ALA A 165 -20.05 0.82 6.97
C ALA A 165 -19.62 -0.23 5.93
N VAL A 166 -18.55 -0.97 6.26
CA VAL A 166 -18.03 -2.05 5.41
C VAL A 166 -18.30 -3.40 6.04
N SER A 167 -18.80 -4.33 5.25
CA SER A 167 -19.08 -5.70 5.68
C SER A 167 -18.77 -6.71 4.57
N ARG A 168 -18.63 -7.98 4.96
CA ARG A 168 -18.37 -9.06 4.00
C ARG A 168 -19.59 -9.32 3.10
N GLU A 169 -20.78 -9.42 3.69
CA GLU A 169 -22.02 -9.86 3.04
C GLU A 169 -23.21 -9.00 3.49
N GLY A 170 -23.02 -7.70 3.65
CA GLY A 170 -24.10 -6.79 4.04
C GLY A 170 -24.84 -6.17 2.86
N ALA A 171 -25.86 -5.37 3.20
CA ALA A 171 -26.50 -4.48 2.23
C ALA A 171 -25.48 -3.40 1.79
N GLY A 172 -25.56 -3.01 0.54
CA GLY A 172 -24.68 -1.97 -0.02
C GLY A 172 -24.12 -2.33 -1.38
N GLU A 173 -23.31 -1.44 -1.92
CA GLU A 173 -22.63 -1.67 -3.20
C GLU A 173 -21.46 -2.65 -3.03
N ARG A 174 -21.43 -3.69 -3.87
CA ARG A 174 -20.33 -4.66 -3.89
C ARG A 174 -19.14 -4.06 -4.61
N LEU A 175 -18.02 -3.94 -3.88
CA LEU A 175 -16.78 -3.30 -4.33
C LEU A 175 -15.57 -4.17 -4.03
N THR A 176 -14.46 -3.87 -4.70
CA THR A 176 -13.16 -4.52 -4.49
C THR A 176 -12.31 -3.71 -3.53
N PHE A 177 -11.64 -4.36 -2.59
CA PHE A 177 -10.66 -3.73 -1.71
C PHE A 177 -9.45 -3.23 -2.51
N ALA A 178 -9.19 -1.94 -2.45
CA ALA A 178 -8.08 -1.32 -3.20
C ALA A 178 -6.69 -1.67 -2.67
N SER A 179 -6.59 -2.49 -1.64
CA SER A 179 -5.35 -2.76 -0.89
C SER A 179 -4.73 -1.47 -0.31
N ILE A 180 -5.59 -0.54 0.08
CA ILE A 180 -5.27 0.73 0.74
C ILE A 180 -6.20 0.89 1.95
N GLY A 181 -5.65 1.17 3.13
CA GLY A 181 -6.47 1.41 4.32
C GLY A 181 -5.74 2.17 5.41
N LEU A 182 -6.52 2.77 6.29
CA LEU A 182 -6.08 3.37 7.55
C LEU A 182 -6.48 2.42 8.69
N TYR A 183 -5.58 2.16 9.62
CA TYR A 183 -5.76 1.18 10.68
C TYR A 183 -5.43 1.77 12.04
N ARG A 184 -6.15 1.33 13.07
CA ARG A 184 -5.79 1.58 14.47
C ARG A 184 -4.78 0.54 14.93
N ALA A 185 -3.72 0.98 15.57
CA ALA A 185 -2.67 0.10 16.08
C ALA A 185 -3.18 -0.81 17.23
N ASP A 186 -4.02 -0.26 18.10
CA ASP A 186 -4.59 -1.00 19.24
C ASP A 186 -5.49 -2.18 18.83
N ALA A 187 -6.07 -2.14 17.63
CA ALA A 187 -6.82 -3.27 17.09
C ALA A 187 -5.96 -4.53 16.92
N PHE A 188 -4.64 -4.37 16.80
CA PHE A 188 -3.67 -5.46 16.66
C PHE A 188 -3.01 -5.86 17.98
N ALA A 189 -3.35 -5.22 19.09
CA ALA A 189 -2.74 -5.49 20.38
C ALA A 189 -3.00 -6.93 20.82
N GLY A 190 -1.96 -7.60 21.33
CA GLY A 190 -2.05 -8.98 21.82
C GLY A 190 -2.19 -10.05 20.73
N LEU A 191 -2.16 -9.70 19.45
CA LEU A 191 -2.15 -10.69 18.38
C LEU A 191 -0.79 -11.39 18.33
N PRO A 192 -0.77 -12.72 18.12
CA PRO A 192 0.48 -13.47 18.03
C PRO A 192 1.23 -13.11 16.75
N ASP A 193 2.57 -13.07 16.85
CA ASP A 193 3.45 -13.04 15.69
C ASP A 193 3.33 -14.35 14.90
N GLY A 194 3.45 -14.27 13.60
CA GLY A 194 3.41 -15.41 12.71
C GLY A 194 2.52 -15.20 11.50
N ARG A 195 2.56 -16.17 10.60
CA ARG A 195 1.83 -16.11 9.34
C ARG A 195 0.32 -16.07 9.57
N SER A 196 -0.31 -14.99 9.11
CA SER A 196 -1.76 -14.84 9.24
C SER A 196 -2.34 -13.85 8.22
N PRO A 197 -3.47 -14.21 7.58
CA PRO A 197 -4.17 -13.30 6.67
C PRO A 197 -4.90 -12.20 7.43
N LEU A 198 -5.11 -11.06 6.77
CA LEU A 198 -5.87 -9.96 7.34
C LEU A 198 -7.34 -10.32 7.51
N PHE A 199 -7.92 -10.93 6.49
CA PHE A 199 -9.27 -11.50 6.52
C PHE A 199 -9.16 -13.02 6.77
N PRO A 200 -10.06 -13.65 7.54
CA PRO A 200 -11.34 -13.13 8.06
C PRO A 200 -11.27 -12.32 9.36
N TRP A 201 -10.10 -12.28 10.06
CA TRP A 201 -9.98 -11.59 11.37
C TRP A 201 -10.54 -10.15 11.36
N LEU A 202 -10.28 -9.38 10.29
CA LEU A 202 -10.74 -7.99 10.20
C LEU A 202 -12.29 -7.90 10.13
N TRP A 203 -12.98 -8.94 9.65
CA TRP A 203 -14.45 -8.97 9.62
C TRP A 203 -15.12 -8.99 10.99
N GLU A 204 -14.38 -9.36 12.04
CA GLU A 204 -14.87 -9.34 13.42
C GLU A 204 -14.83 -7.94 14.04
N LYS A 205 -14.35 -6.96 13.32
CA LYS A 205 -14.14 -5.59 13.77
C LYS A 205 -15.15 -4.64 13.12
N ARG A 206 -15.36 -3.50 13.77
CA ARG A 206 -16.09 -2.39 13.14
C ARG A 206 -15.21 -1.77 12.05
N LEU A 207 -15.71 -1.75 10.82
CA LEU A 207 -15.03 -1.25 9.64
C LEU A 207 -15.83 -0.14 8.99
N THR A 208 -15.13 0.85 8.46
CA THR A 208 -15.70 1.83 7.54
C THR A 208 -14.89 1.83 6.24
N GLY A 209 -15.41 2.48 5.22
CA GLY A 209 -14.69 2.61 3.96
C GLY A 209 -15.20 3.76 3.12
N GLU A 210 -14.51 3.98 2.03
CA GLU A 210 -14.90 4.95 1.02
C GLU A 210 -14.72 4.38 -0.38
N LYS A 211 -15.59 4.79 -1.31
CA LYS A 211 -15.47 4.43 -2.71
C LYS A 211 -14.57 5.41 -3.44
N PHE A 212 -13.53 4.87 -4.09
CA PHE A 212 -12.67 5.61 -5.00
C PHE A 212 -12.93 5.18 -6.45
N VAL A 213 -13.30 6.12 -7.29
CA VAL A 213 -13.62 5.89 -8.72
C VAL A 213 -12.55 6.38 -9.68
N GLY A 214 -11.43 6.89 -9.14
CA GLY A 214 -10.29 7.35 -9.94
C GLY A 214 -9.43 6.20 -10.47
N PRO A 215 -8.35 6.54 -11.21
CA PRO A 215 -7.38 5.58 -11.72
C PRO A 215 -6.77 4.73 -10.60
N TRP A 216 -6.92 3.41 -10.74
CA TRP A 216 -6.37 2.40 -9.84
C TRP A 216 -6.06 1.12 -10.63
N ALA A 217 -4.97 0.47 -10.29
CA ALA A 217 -4.59 -0.83 -10.82
C ALA A 217 -3.85 -1.64 -9.75
N ASN A 218 -4.21 -2.92 -9.60
CA ASN A 218 -3.43 -3.92 -8.90
C ASN A 218 -2.64 -4.70 -9.95
N VAL A 219 -1.35 -4.42 -10.06
CA VAL A 219 -0.50 -4.99 -11.12
C VAL A 219 -0.10 -6.41 -10.73
N GLY A 220 -1.00 -7.37 -10.95
CA GLY A 220 -0.81 -8.78 -10.58
C GLY A 220 -0.20 -9.66 -11.66
N ASP A 221 -0.40 -9.32 -12.93
CA ASP A 221 -0.01 -10.12 -14.09
C ASP A 221 0.47 -9.25 -15.27
N PRO A 222 0.97 -9.84 -16.38
CA PRO A 222 1.49 -9.10 -17.54
C PRO A 222 0.45 -8.23 -18.25
N ALA A 223 -0.82 -8.63 -18.29
CA ALA A 223 -1.88 -7.84 -18.92
C ALA A 223 -2.17 -6.57 -18.12
N GLU A 224 -2.28 -6.72 -16.80
CA GLU A 224 -2.46 -5.59 -15.88
C GLU A 224 -1.25 -4.64 -15.90
N LEU A 225 -0.02 -5.19 -15.98
CA LEU A 225 1.19 -4.39 -16.13
C LEU A 225 1.18 -3.56 -17.42
N THR A 226 0.76 -4.16 -18.53
CA THR A 226 0.66 -3.48 -19.82
C THR A 226 -0.39 -2.37 -19.77
N ALA A 227 -1.56 -2.64 -19.20
CA ALA A 227 -2.62 -1.65 -19.02
C ALA A 227 -2.18 -0.50 -18.10
N ALA A 228 -1.49 -0.82 -17.00
CA ALA A 228 -0.95 0.20 -16.10
C ALA A 228 0.09 1.08 -16.80
N ARG A 229 1.01 0.50 -17.58
CA ARG A 229 2.02 1.26 -18.35
C ARG A 229 1.42 2.18 -19.41
N SER A 230 0.32 1.79 -20.02
CA SER A 230 -0.41 2.64 -20.97
C SER A 230 -1.07 3.84 -20.28
N ARG A 231 -1.46 3.71 -19.03
CA ARG A 231 -2.15 4.77 -18.27
C ARG A 231 -1.17 5.71 -17.57
N TRP A 232 -0.11 5.19 -17.00
CA TRP A 232 0.93 5.94 -16.27
C TRP A 232 2.24 5.86 -17.04
N THR A 233 2.38 6.78 -18.00
CA THR A 233 3.47 6.76 -19.00
C THR A 233 4.81 7.26 -18.47
N GLY A 234 4.83 7.92 -17.30
CA GLY A 234 6.04 8.47 -16.70
C GLY A 234 6.46 9.82 -17.30
N ASP A 235 5.52 10.56 -17.86
CA ASP A 235 5.72 11.91 -18.38
C ASP A 235 5.58 13.02 -17.30
N ALA A 236 5.58 14.27 -17.71
CA ALA A 236 5.41 15.42 -16.81
C ALA A 236 4.05 15.42 -16.10
N GLY A 237 2.99 14.91 -16.73
CA GLY A 237 1.67 14.76 -16.12
C GLY A 237 1.70 13.74 -14.98
N ASP A 238 2.48 12.68 -15.14
CA ASP A 238 2.69 11.67 -14.09
C ASP A 238 3.47 12.25 -12.88
N ALA A 239 4.49 13.07 -13.16
CA ALA A 239 5.22 13.81 -12.12
C ALA A 239 4.29 14.72 -11.31
N ALA A 240 3.42 15.48 -11.98
CA ALA A 240 2.47 16.37 -11.33
C ALA A 240 1.47 15.61 -10.44
N ARG A 241 0.97 14.45 -10.87
CA ARG A 241 0.11 13.58 -10.06
C ARG A 241 0.80 13.11 -8.77
N LEU A 242 2.09 12.87 -8.83
CA LEU A 242 2.90 12.48 -7.67
C LEU A 242 3.38 13.67 -6.82
N GLY A 243 3.04 14.92 -7.22
CA GLY A 243 3.44 16.12 -6.51
C GLY A 243 4.94 16.41 -6.59
N VAL A 244 5.55 16.07 -7.72
CA VAL A 244 7.00 16.17 -7.96
C VAL A 244 7.29 17.28 -8.98
N GLY A 245 8.17 18.20 -8.60
CA GLY A 245 8.63 19.28 -9.52
C GLY A 245 9.62 18.75 -10.58
N PRO A 246 9.86 19.54 -11.67
CA PRO A 246 10.66 19.09 -12.81
C PRO A 246 12.09 18.65 -12.47
N ASP A 247 12.77 19.40 -11.61
CA ASP A 247 14.16 19.08 -11.21
C ASP A 247 14.22 17.82 -10.34
N GLU A 248 13.29 17.70 -9.40
CA GLU A 248 13.16 16.52 -8.56
C GLU A 248 12.78 15.30 -9.40
N TRP A 249 11.86 15.45 -10.36
CA TRP A 249 11.49 14.39 -11.29
C TRP A 249 12.70 13.88 -12.07
N THR A 250 13.52 14.79 -12.60
CA THR A 250 14.76 14.44 -13.31
C THR A 250 15.72 13.65 -12.41
N ASN A 251 15.86 14.05 -11.15
CA ASN A 251 16.71 13.36 -10.18
C ASN A 251 16.16 11.97 -9.83
N LEU A 252 14.85 11.85 -9.61
CA LEU A 252 14.19 10.56 -9.36
C LEU A 252 14.35 9.59 -10.54
N LEU A 253 14.23 10.08 -11.77
CA LEU A 253 14.46 9.26 -12.96
C LEU A 253 15.91 8.82 -13.12
N ARG A 254 16.88 9.65 -12.70
CA ARG A 254 18.31 9.28 -12.70
C ARG A 254 18.57 8.19 -11.66
N THR A 255 17.94 8.28 -10.49
CA THR A 255 18.15 7.36 -9.37
C THR A 255 17.40 6.04 -9.55
N TYR A 256 16.12 6.12 -9.92
CA TYR A 256 15.18 4.98 -9.91
C TYR A 256 14.62 4.63 -11.29
N GLY A 257 14.83 5.48 -12.29
CA GLY A 257 14.23 5.31 -13.61
C GLY A 257 14.63 4.00 -14.27
N ALA A 258 13.65 3.28 -14.80
CA ALA A 258 13.94 2.11 -15.63
C ALA A 258 14.77 2.57 -16.84
N ARG A 259 15.93 1.96 -17.01
CA ARG A 259 16.69 2.07 -18.27
C ARG A 259 15.87 1.31 -19.30
N GLY A 260 15.39 2.01 -20.33
CA GLY A 260 14.60 1.47 -21.41
C GLY A 260 15.29 0.34 -22.17
#